data_c386f18460e23a64265efd3a926e45b5
#
_entry.id   c386f18460e23a64265efd3a926e45b5
#
_cell.length_a   1.000
_cell.length_b   1.000
_cell.length_c   1.000
_cell.angle_alpha   90.00
_cell.angle_beta   90.00
_cell.angle_gamma   90.00
#
_symmetry.space_group_name_H-M   'P 1'
#
loop_
_entity.id
_entity.type
_entity.pdbx_description
1 polymer ?
#
loop_
_entity_poly.entity_id
_entity_poly.type
_entity_poly.pdbx_seq_one_letter_code
_entity_poly.pdbx_strand_id
1 'polypeptide(L)'
;LHDALPIYNSNSTAGKKSDKKKADKKAVKQAKKKKDTRKQPAAYNRQERTDNKTASPDRQDSPMPSFLSENTRTDIPVVKPVDIQNRVLRNKPRSKSDRKEKKRRKRLSAYIVYYVIFGILAAVILAVLSTTVLFNLSKYRITGDTVYTEQQIIDAAGVNTGDNLILMDVGAVRQRLIDKLPYVDKVEVRRNIFTCALEINLNPATAIANVKKNNVYYLVSENGRIMNANLKTPDKKCVVVTGFDPEYASSGDFLSVTDEGSRNMLSKLLRAVKTYDGIDDEDEYEAQQKYENVFMLIGLCKDVGISEHITTIDITSIYSIKLTYDNKLTLELGDVTDAALKLTVAKNLIEKGEF
;
A
#
# COMPACT_ATOMS: atom_id res chain seq x y z
N LEU A 1 24.57 -32.61 57.39
CA LEU A 1 23.20 -32.60 57.94
C LEU A 1 22.26 -32.32 56.83
N HIS A 2 21.47 -33.36 56.53
CA HIS A 2 20.43 -33.42 55.51
C HIS A 2 19.24 -32.60 55.91
N ASP A 3 18.64 -31.89 54.96
CA ASP A 3 17.19 -31.67 54.95
C ASP A 3 16.67 -31.66 53.52
N ALA A 4 15.76 -32.60 53.29
CA ALA A 4 15.12 -32.90 52.02
C ALA A 4 13.90 -32.01 51.78
N LEU A 5 13.76 -31.52 50.55
CA LEU A 5 12.57 -30.83 50.10
C LEU A 5 11.52 -31.82 49.56
N PRO A 6 10.21 -31.61 49.79
CA PRO A 6 9.16 -32.52 49.33
C PRO A 6 8.80 -32.28 47.87
N ILE A 7 8.68 -33.37 47.13
CA ILE A 7 8.16 -33.50 45.76
C ILE A 7 6.66 -33.29 45.80
N TYR A 8 6.15 -32.27 45.09
CA TYR A 8 4.72 -32.11 44.88
C TYR A 8 4.34 -32.65 43.51
N ASN A 9 3.57 -33.71 43.52
CA ASN A 9 3.05 -34.40 42.38
C ASN A 9 1.63 -33.83 42.05
N SER A 10 1.45 -33.17 40.93
CA SER A 10 0.13 -32.74 40.47
C SER A 10 -0.18 -33.34 39.08
N ASN A 11 -0.75 -34.53 39.10
CA ASN A 11 -1.50 -35.11 37.99
C ASN A 11 -2.95 -34.63 38.06
N SER A 12 -3.54 -34.51 36.87
CA SER A 12 -4.97 -34.34 36.53
C SER A 12 -5.50 -32.90 36.43
N THR A 13 -5.55 -32.43 35.18
CA THR A 13 -6.76 -31.85 34.54
C THR A 13 -6.50 -31.50 33.06
N ALA A 14 -6.38 -32.54 32.24
CA ALA A 14 -6.35 -32.40 30.77
C ALA A 14 -7.53 -33.14 30.15
N GLY A 15 -8.77 -32.71 30.41
CA GLY A 15 -9.96 -33.43 29.91
C GLY A 15 -11.20 -32.60 29.59
N LYS A 16 -11.19 -31.27 29.72
CA LYS A 16 -12.43 -30.49 29.53
C LYS A 16 -12.35 -29.28 28.56
N LYS A 17 -11.31 -29.18 27.74
CA LYS A 17 -11.18 -28.07 26.75
C LYS A 17 -11.43 -28.46 25.29
N SER A 18 -11.66 -29.72 24.95
CA SER A 18 -11.88 -30.15 23.56
C SER A 18 -13.34 -30.09 23.07
N ASP A 19 -14.33 -30.10 23.96
CA ASP A 19 -15.73 -30.16 23.54
C ASP A 19 -16.36 -28.78 23.31
N LYS A 20 -15.84 -27.73 23.90
CA LYS A 20 -16.35 -26.36 23.70
C LYS A 20 -15.98 -25.77 22.33
N LYS A 21 -14.87 -26.20 21.71
CA LYS A 21 -14.45 -25.74 20.36
C LYS A 21 -15.21 -26.38 19.19
N LYS A 22 -15.94 -27.49 19.42
CA LYS A 22 -16.75 -28.12 18.37
C LYS A 22 -18.17 -27.56 18.28
N ALA A 23 -18.70 -27.02 19.36
CA ALA A 23 -20.01 -26.37 19.39
C ALA A 23 -19.99 -24.98 18.65
N ASP A 24 -18.97 -24.20 18.83
CA ASP A 24 -18.88 -22.86 18.21
C ASP A 24 -18.65 -22.89 16.69
N LYS A 25 -17.99 -23.95 16.16
CA LYS A 25 -17.83 -24.12 14.70
C LYS A 25 -19.12 -24.54 13.97
N LYS A 26 -20.12 -25.10 14.67
CA LYS A 26 -21.41 -25.48 14.06
C LYS A 26 -22.37 -24.28 13.99
N ALA A 27 -22.33 -23.39 14.96
CA ALA A 27 -23.16 -22.17 14.99
C ALA A 27 -22.76 -21.16 13.90
N VAL A 28 -21.47 -21.01 13.62
CA VAL A 28 -20.97 -20.07 12.58
C VAL A 28 -21.27 -20.55 11.15
N LYS A 29 -21.40 -21.88 10.91
CA LYS A 29 -21.76 -22.41 9.59
C LYS A 29 -23.25 -22.29 9.26
N GLN A 30 -24.14 -22.24 10.25
CA GLN A 30 -25.57 -22.05 10.02
C GLN A 30 -25.97 -20.59 9.81
N ALA A 31 -25.21 -19.64 10.38
CA ALA A 31 -25.43 -18.21 10.18
C ALA A 31 -25.01 -17.70 8.77
N LYS A 32 -24.04 -18.38 8.12
CA LYS A 32 -23.60 -18.03 6.75
C LYS A 32 -24.55 -18.51 5.64
N LYS A 33 -25.41 -19.50 5.91
CA LYS A 33 -26.34 -20.06 4.89
C LYS A 33 -27.69 -19.32 4.80
N LYS A 34 -27.95 -18.35 5.69
CA LYS A 34 -29.19 -17.56 5.69
C LYS A 34 -29.05 -16.13 5.09
N LYS A 35 -27.88 -15.74 4.61
CA LYS A 35 -27.63 -14.39 4.04
C LYS A 35 -27.60 -14.28 2.52
N ASP A 36 -27.68 -15.41 1.79
CA ASP A 36 -27.54 -15.41 0.32
C ASP A 36 -28.86 -15.47 -0.48
N THR A 37 -30.01 -15.27 0.15
CA THR A 37 -31.31 -15.33 -0.54
C THR A 37 -32.10 -14.02 -0.49
N ARG A 38 -31.42 -12.87 -0.55
CA ARG A 38 -32.17 -11.60 -0.71
C ARG A 38 -31.28 -10.53 -1.32
N LYS A 39 -31.34 -10.41 -2.68
CA LYS A 39 -31.23 -9.13 -3.41
C LYS A 39 -31.15 -9.40 -4.92
N GLN A 40 -32.27 -9.34 -5.60
CA GLN A 40 -32.33 -8.85 -6.97
C GLN A 40 -32.67 -7.36 -6.89
N PRO A 41 -32.00 -6.48 -7.61
CA PRO A 41 -32.51 -5.14 -7.88
C PRO A 41 -33.03 -5.03 -9.30
N ALA A 42 -34.18 -4.39 -9.36
CA ALA A 42 -34.87 -3.97 -10.57
C ALA A 42 -34.03 -2.97 -11.39
N ALA A 43 -34.16 -3.11 -12.72
CA ALA A 43 -33.67 -2.16 -13.69
C ALA A 43 -34.38 -0.81 -13.54
N TYR A 44 -33.61 0.26 -13.44
CA TYR A 44 -34.14 1.61 -13.65
C TYR A 44 -33.34 2.29 -14.75
N ASN A 45 -34.07 2.55 -15.84
CA ASN A 45 -33.61 3.25 -17.01
C ASN A 45 -33.68 4.75 -16.71
N ARG A 46 -32.57 5.46 -16.82
CA ARG A 46 -32.60 6.93 -16.81
C ARG A 46 -31.63 7.48 -17.86
N GLN A 47 -32.21 7.98 -18.92
CA GLN A 47 -31.56 8.88 -19.85
C GLN A 47 -31.24 10.20 -19.17
N GLU A 48 -30.02 10.63 -19.27
CA GLU A 48 -29.67 12.03 -19.00
C GLU A 48 -29.03 12.66 -20.22
N ARG A 49 -29.72 13.74 -20.62
CA ARG A 49 -29.24 14.76 -21.54
C ARG A 49 -28.06 15.49 -20.97
N THR A 50 -27.07 15.77 -21.76
CA THR A 50 -26.19 16.91 -21.51
C THR A 50 -26.14 17.79 -22.75
N ASP A 51 -26.71 18.98 -22.58
CA ASP A 51 -26.47 20.13 -23.42
C ASP A 51 -25.03 20.56 -23.38
N ASN A 52 -24.45 20.90 -24.52
CA ASN A 52 -23.44 21.96 -24.51
C ASN A 52 -23.45 22.74 -25.82
N LYS A 53 -23.76 24.02 -25.66
CA LYS A 53 -23.66 25.13 -26.60
C LYS A 53 -22.22 25.34 -27.06
N THR A 54 -22.03 25.69 -28.32
CA THR A 54 -21.42 26.98 -28.70
C THR A 54 -21.48 27.21 -30.23
N ALA A 55 -22.09 28.33 -30.55
CA ALA A 55 -21.68 29.38 -31.52
C ALA A 55 -21.66 29.07 -33.01
N SER A 56 -22.57 29.77 -33.65
CA SER A 56 -22.69 30.18 -35.03
C SER A 56 -21.50 31.06 -35.51
N PRO A 57 -21.38 31.56 -36.78
CA PRO A 57 -22.47 32.09 -37.63
C PRO A 57 -22.33 31.93 -39.16
N ASP A 58 -23.40 32.37 -39.82
CA ASP A 58 -23.46 33.12 -41.08
C ASP A 58 -23.78 32.41 -42.39
N ARG A 59 -24.96 32.72 -42.83
CA ARG A 59 -25.48 33.45 -44.01
C ARG A 59 -25.89 32.69 -45.29
N GLN A 60 -27.10 33.06 -45.61
CA GLN A 60 -27.72 33.53 -46.88
C GLN A 60 -28.33 32.44 -47.78
N ASP A 61 -29.48 32.45 -48.02
CA ASP A 61 -30.56 33.24 -48.68
C ASP A 61 -31.52 32.33 -49.43
N SER A 62 -32.75 32.66 -49.24
CA SER A 62 -33.99 32.22 -49.87
C SER A 62 -34.04 32.43 -51.42
N PRO A 63 -35.11 32.12 -52.20
CA PRO A 63 -36.47 31.91 -51.79
C PRO A 63 -37.27 30.85 -52.60
N MET A 64 -38.47 30.55 -52.12
CA MET A 64 -39.64 30.03 -52.86
C MET A 64 -40.08 30.91 -54.07
N PRO A 65 -40.83 30.37 -55.01
CA PRO A 65 -42.28 30.27 -54.86
C PRO A 65 -43.04 29.14 -55.64
N SER A 66 -44.08 28.68 -55.01
CA SER A 66 -45.49 28.53 -55.42
C SER A 66 -45.84 28.31 -56.89
N PHE A 67 -46.80 27.46 -57.13
CA PHE A 67 -48.13 27.66 -57.79
C PHE A 67 -48.70 26.32 -58.28
N LEU A 68 -49.74 25.86 -57.65
CA LEU A 68 -51.13 25.74 -58.17
C LEU A 68 -51.35 25.14 -59.56
N SER A 69 -52.15 24.19 -59.52
CA SER A 69 -53.47 23.98 -60.15
C SER A 69 -53.57 22.62 -60.82
N GLU A 70 -54.42 21.80 -60.35
CA GLU A 70 -55.82 21.55 -60.81
C GLU A 70 -55.96 20.81 -62.16
N ASN A 71 -56.62 19.76 -62.03
CA ASN A 71 -57.66 19.21 -62.84
C ASN A 71 -57.51 17.78 -63.42
N THR A 72 -58.32 16.94 -62.82
CA THR A 72 -59.39 16.11 -63.41
C THR A 72 -59.11 15.20 -64.63
N ARG A 73 -59.61 14.05 -64.42
CA ARG A 73 -60.32 13.11 -65.28
C ARG A 73 -59.68 11.77 -65.59
N THR A 74 -60.32 10.79 -64.97
CA THR A 74 -60.90 9.58 -65.59
C THR A 74 -60.06 8.89 -66.66
N ASP A 75 -59.63 7.65 -66.48
CA ASP A 75 -60.33 6.47 -66.96
C ASP A 75 -59.47 5.23 -67.08
N ILE A 76 -60.03 4.13 -66.69
CA ILE A 76 -59.92 2.76 -67.20
C ILE A 76 -58.63 2.01 -66.93
N PRO A 77 -58.69 0.88 -66.24
CA PRO A 77 -57.52 0.00 -65.97
C PRO A 77 -57.19 -0.83 -67.22
N VAL A 78 -56.06 -0.56 -67.82
CA VAL A 78 -55.45 -1.45 -68.81
C VAL A 78 -54.79 -2.61 -68.08
N VAL A 79 -55.38 -3.79 -68.18
CA VAL A 79 -54.81 -5.06 -67.78
C VAL A 79 -53.59 -5.35 -68.64
N LYS A 80 -52.41 -5.25 -68.07
CA LYS A 80 -51.19 -5.71 -68.71
C LYS A 80 -51.09 -7.22 -68.65
N PRO A 81 -50.68 -7.91 -69.73
CA PRO A 81 -50.58 -9.38 -69.76
C PRO A 81 -49.55 -9.87 -68.78
N VAL A 82 -49.95 -10.88 -68.04
CA VAL A 82 -49.08 -11.62 -67.07
C VAL A 82 -47.98 -12.34 -67.85
N ASP A 83 -46.75 -11.92 -67.62
CA ASP A 83 -45.53 -12.52 -68.21
C ASP A 83 -45.30 -13.91 -67.57
N ILE A 84 -45.78 -14.96 -68.24
CA ILE A 84 -45.70 -16.35 -67.82
C ILE A 84 -44.18 -16.89 -67.92
N GLN A 85 -43.32 -16.09 -68.50
CA GLN A 85 -41.92 -16.59 -68.74
C GLN A 85 -40.99 -16.56 -67.53
N ASN A 86 -41.33 -15.85 -66.44
CA ASN A 86 -40.40 -15.76 -65.30
C ASN A 86 -40.60 -16.86 -64.24
N ARG A 87 -41.48 -17.81 -64.40
CA ARG A 87 -41.74 -18.88 -63.44
C ARG A 87 -40.89 -20.16 -63.68
N VAL A 88 -40.29 -20.30 -64.85
CA VAL A 88 -39.56 -21.56 -65.22
C VAL A 88 -38.07 -21.51 -64.86
N LEU A 89 -37.48 -20.37 -64.45
CA LEU A 89 -36.04 -20.25 -64.21
C LEU A 89 -35.63 -20.44 -62.73
N ARG A 90 -36.58 -20.80 -61.82
CA ARG A 90 -36.25 -20.90 -60.40
C ARG A 90 -35.80 -22.29 -59.91
N ASN A 91 -35.83 -23.29 -60.79
CA ASN A 91 -35.40 -24.62 -60.46
C ASN A 91 -34.19 -25.11 -61.33
N LYS A 92 -33.11 -24.29 -61.36
CA LYS A 92 -31.84 -24.84 -61.83
C LYS A 92 -31.30 -25.80 -60.76
N PRO A 93 -31.12 -27.10 -61.07
CA PRO A 93 -30.53 -28.01 -60.10
C PRO A 93 -29.11 -27.50 -59.81
N ARG A 94 -28.84 -27.22 -58.50
CA ARG A 94 -27.50 -26.78 -58.04
C ARG A 94 -26.49 -27.80 -58.56
N SER A 95 -25.55 -27.30 -59.34
CA SER A 95 -24.53 -28.12 -59.98
C SER A 95 -23.75 -28.90 -58.93
N LYS A 96 -23.30 -30.11 -59.27
CA LYS A 96 -22.47 -30.95 -58.35
C LYS A 96 -21.17 -30.25 -57.99
N SER A 97 -20.75 -29.21 -58.74
CA SER A 97 -19.58 -28.36 -58.44
C SER A 97 -19.80 -27.52 -57.20
N ASP A 98 -20.97 -26.88 -57.00
CA ASP A 98 -21.27 -26.03 -55.84
C ASP A 98 -21.32 -26.82 -54.51
N ARG A 99 -21.72 -28.11 -54.60
CA ARG A 99 -21.67 -29.01 -53.44
C ARG A 99 -20.24 -29.40 -53.09
N LYS A 100 -19.37 -29.55 -54.07
CA LYS A 100 -17.93 -29.89 -53.84
C LYS A 100 -17.19 -28.68 -53.25
N GLU A 101 -17.45 -27.46 -53.73
CA GLU A 101 -16.84 -26.23 -53.19
C GLU A 101 -17.29 -25.95 -51.75
N LYS A 102 -18.58 -26.08 -51.43
CA LYS A 102 -19.07 -25.92 -50.04
C LYS A 102 -18.49 -26.97 -49.11
N LYS A 103 -18.31 -28.22 -49.57
CA LYS A 103 -17.65 -29.26 -48.73
C LYS A 103 -16.14 -28.97 -48.58
N ARG A 104 -15.47 -28.42 -49.57
CA ARG A 104 -14.05 -28.03 -49.53
C ARG A 104 -13.84 -26.84 -48.63
N ARG A 105 -14.69 -25.81 -48.69
CA ARG A 105 -14.65 -24.66 -47.76
C ARG A 105 -14.95 -25.04 -46.32
N LYS A 106 -15.86 -25.96 -46.04
CA LYS A 106 -16.15 -26.48 -44.68
C LYS A 106 -14.96 -27.27 -44.13
N ARG A 107 -14.23 -28.05 -44.97
CA ARG A 107 -13.03 -28.78 -44.52
C ARG A 107 -11.87 -27.84 -44.24
N LEU A 108 -11.64 -26.85 -45.09
CA LEU A 108 -10.64 -25.80 -44.86
C LEU A 108 -10.92 -24.99 -43.57
N SER A 109 -12.18 -24.64 -43.33
CA SER A 109 -12.58 -24.00 -42.10
C SER A 109 -12.34 -24.88 -40.86
N ALA A 110 -12.58 -26.19 -40.95
CA ALA A 110 -12.31 -27.11 -39.87
C ALA A 110 -10.81 -27.22 -39.55
N TYR A 111 -9.94 -27.23 -40.57
CA TYR A 111 -8.49 -27.20 -40.35
C TYR A 111 -8.01 -25.90 -39.73
N ILE A 112 -8.56 -24.76 -40.16
CA ILE A 112 -8.23 -23.48 -39.55
C ILE A 112 -8.59 -23.47 -38.08
N VAL A 113 -9.80 -23.92 -37.70
CA VAL A 113 -10.25 -24.04 -36.30
C VAL A 113 -9.30 -24.95 -35.52
N TYR A 114 -8.91 -26.08 -36.09
CA TYR A 114 -7.94 -27.01 -35.46
C TYR A 114 -6.60 -26.35 -35.19
N TYR A 115 -6.04 -25.60 -36.15
CA TYR A 115 -4.76 -24.90 -35.95
C TYR A 115 -4.87 -23.76 -34.95
N VAL A 116 -6.02 -23.07 -34.89
CA VAL A 116 -6.27 -22.04 -33.87
C VAL A 116 -6.32 -22.67 -32.49
N ILE A 117 -7.05 -23.78 -32.31
CA ILE A 117 -7.10 -24.48 -31.02
C ILE A 117 -5.72 -24.99 -30.63
N PHE A 118 -4.98 -25.60 -31.58
CA PHE A 118 -3.63 -26.06 -31.31
C PHE A 118 -2.68 -24.91 -30.95
N GLY A 119 -2.78 -23.75 -31.63
CA GLY A 119 -2.03 -22.54 -31.29
C GLY A 119 -2.32 -22.03 -29.89
N ILE A 120 -3.62 -21.99 -29.51
CA ILE A 120 -4.02 -21.62 -28.15
C ILE A 120 -3.47 -22.60 -27.12
N LEU A 121 -3.58 -23.91 -27.37
CA LEU A 121 -3.05 -24.94 -26.48
C LEU A 121 -1.52 -24.82 -26.32
N ALA A 122 -0.80 -24.62 -27.41
CA ALA A 122 0.64 -24.40 -27.40
C ALA A 122 1.00 -23.13 -26.62
N ALA A 123 0.26 -22.04 -26.79
CA ALA A 123 0.46 -20.81 -26.04
C ALA A 123 0.23 -21.01 -24.53
N VAL A 124 -0.81 -21.77 -24.14
CA VAL A 124 -1.07 -22.10 -22.73
C VAL A 124 0.08 -22.92 -22.15
N ILE A 125 0.56 -23.95 -22.87
CA ILE A 125 1.70 -24.77 -22.43
C ILE A 125 2.96 -23.91 -22.28
N LEU A 126 3.24 -23.04 -23.24
CA LEU A 126 4.38 -22.11 -23.15
C LEU A 126 4.24 -21.12 -21.98
N ALA A 127 3.03 -20.61 -21.72
CA ALA A 127 2.76 -19.75 -20.57
C ALA A 127 3.00 -20.48 -19.25
N VAL A 128 2.54 -21.72 -19.12
CA VAL A 128 2.77 -22.55 -17.92
C VAL A 128 4.27 -22.84 -17.74
N LEU A 129 4.96 -23.25 -18.78
CA LEU A 129 6.42 -23.49 -18.73
C LEU A 129 7.19 -22.21 -18.38
N SER A 130 6.78 -21.07 -18.94
CA SER A 130 7.36 -19.77 -18.64
C SER A 130 7.22 -19.41 -17.15
N THR A 131 6.06 -19.64 -16.56
CA THR A 131 5.80 -19.30 -15.16
C THR A 131 6.40 -20.29 -14.17
N THR A 132 6.61 -21.55 -14.54
CA THR A 132 7.07 -22.59 -13.60
C THR A 132 8.58 -22.86 -13.66
N VAL A 133 9.24 -22.60 -14.79
CA VAL A 133 10.64 -23.03 -14.99
C VAL A 133 11.57 -21.87 -15.36
N LEU A 134 11.12 -20.97 -16.24
CA LEU A 134 12.04 -20.00 -16.87
C LEU A 134 12.40 -18.81 -15.98
N PHE A 135 11.54 -18.41 -15.05
CA PHE A 135 11.71 -17.17 -14.28
C PHE A 135 11.85 -17.43 -12.78
N ASN A 136 12.56 -18.49 -12.43
CA ASN A 136 12.83 -18.80 -11.02
C ASN A 136 14.03 -18.01 -10.50
N LEU A 137 13.92 -17.53 -9.28
CA LEU A 137 14.98 -16.84 -8.58
C LEU A 137 16.22 -17.75 -8.44
N SER A 138 17.33 -17.31 -8.98
CA SER A 138 18.60 -18.06 -8.88
C SER A 138 19.68 -17.28 -8.13
N LYS A 139 19.59 -15.97 -8.04
CA LYS A 139 20.61 -15.11 -7.44
C LYS A 139 19.99 -13.95 -6.68
N TYR A 140 20.63 -13.59 -5.57
CA TYR A 140 20.38 -12.35 -4.86
C TYR A 140 21.49 -11.36 -5.18
N ARG A 141 21.12 -10.09 -5.37
CA ARG A 141 22.07 -8.98 -5.48
C ARG A 141 21.70 -7.97 -4.42
N ILE A 142 22.43 -8.00 -3.32
CA ILE A 142 22.22 -7.10 -2.20
C ILE A 142 23.24 -5.98 -2.30
N THR A 143 22.78 -4.73 -2.23
CA THR A 143 23.58 -3.51 -2.31
C THR A 143 23.13 -2.53 -1.22
N GLY A 144 24.01 -1.61 -0.86
CA GLY A 144 23.79 -0.65 0.20
C GLY A 144 24.61 -0.93 1.43
N ASP A 145 24.78 0.10 2.25
CA ASP A 145 25.49 -0.02 3.53
C ASP A 145 24.50 -0.49 4.62
N THR A 146 24.88 -1.55 5.33
CA THR A 146 23.98 -2.13 6.35
C THR A 146 24.79 -2.90 7.40
N VAL A 147 24.26 -2.96 8.61
CA VAL A 147 24.81 -3.76 9.71
C VAL A 147 24.42 -5.25 9.63
N TYR A 148 23.53 -5.60 8.71
CA TYR A 148 23.02 -6.97 8.56
C TYR A 148 23.87 -7.76 7.58
N THR A 149 24.00 -9.06 7.83
CA THR A 149 24.61 -10.00 6.88
C THR A 149 23.65 -10.30 5.72
N GLU A 150 24.19 -10.72 4.57
CA GLU A 150 23.37 -11.10 3.42
C GLU A 150 22.35 -12.17 3.78
N GLN A 151 22.72 -13.15 4.59
CA GLN A 151 21.81 -14.21 5.03
C GLN A 151 20.65 -13.66 5.86
N GLN A 152 20.91 -12.74 6.78
CA GLN A 152 19.85 -12.10 7.57
C GLN A 152 18.88 -11.32 6.70
N ILE A 153 19.37 -10.69 5.63
CA ILE A 153 18.53 -9.94 4.68
C ILE A 153 17.66 -10.90 3.87
N ILE A 154 18.22 -12.03 3.40
CA ILE A 154 17.49 -13.06 2.65
C ILE A 154 16.40 -13.69 3.54
N ASP A 155 16.73 -14.03 4.78
CA ASP A 155 15.78 -14.61 5.75
C ASP A 155 14.67 -13.60 6.12
N ALA A 156 15.02 -12.33 6.23
CA ALA A 156 14.04 -11.26 6.45
C ALA A 156 13.11 -11.07 5.23
N ALA A 157 13.65 -11.14 4.01
CA ALA A 157 12.88 -11.07 2.79
C ALA A 157 11.85 -12.21 2.66
N GLY A 158 12.17 -13.38 3.24
CA GLY A 158 11.31 -14.56 3.22
C GLY A 158 11.05 -15.05 1.80
N VAL A 159 12.11 -15.08 0.98
CA VAL A 159 12.10 -15.52 -0.41
C VAL A 159 13.17 -16.59 -0.57
N ASN A 160 12.84 -17.67 -1.27
CA ASN A 160 13.75 -18.77 -1.47
C ASN A 160 14.26 -18.84 -2.92
N THR A 161 15.45 -19.40 -3.10
CA THR A 161 15.93 -19.77 -4.42
C THR A 161 14.96 -20.77 -5.03
N GLY A 162 14.53 -20.52 -6.27
CA GLY A 162 13.50 -21.30 -6.96
C GLY A 162 12.12 -20.64 -6.96
N ASP A 163 11.88 -19.62 -6.16
CA ASP A 163 10.62 -18.87 -6.19
C ASP A 163 10.45 -18.14 -7.52
N ASN A 164 9.21 -18.07 -8.00
CA ASN A 164 8.94 -17.45 -9.30
C ASN A 164 8.96 -15.93 -9.22
N LEU A 165 9.88 -15.31 -9.94
CA LEU A 165 10.06 -13.85 -9.97
C LEU A 165 8.86 -13.09 -10.55
N ILE A 166 8.09 -13.69 -11.47
CA ILE A 166 6.93 -13.02 -12.09
C ILE A 166 5.78 -12.94 -11.09
N LEU A 167 5.55 -14.03 -10.36
CA LEU A 167 4.46 -14.15 -9.39
C LEU A 167 4.81 -13.51 -8.03
N MET A 168 6.09 -13.23 -7.80
CA MET A 168 6.56 -12.65 -6.54
C MET A 168 5.97 -11.26 -6.30
N ASP A 169 5.39 -11.04 -5.15
CA ASP A 169 4.97 -9.72 -4.70
C ASP A 169 6.16 -8.95 -4.10
N VAL A 170 6.74 -8.08 -4.91
CA VAL A 170 7.88 -7.22 -4.52
C VAL A 170 7.49 -6.24 -3.40
N GLY A 171 6.23 -5.81 -3.37
CA GLY A 171 5.72 -4.93 -2.32
C GLY A 171 5.71 -5.64 -0.96
N ALA A 172 5.23 -6.87 -0.92
CA ALA A 172 5.24 -7.69 0.29
C ALA A 172 6.67 -8.03 0.76
N VAL A 173 7.59 -8.28 -0.17
CA VAL A 173 9.02 -8.51 0.16
C VAL A 173 9.63 -7.25 0.78
N ARG A 174 9.40 -6.09 0.17
CA ARG A 174 9.88 -4.81 0.71
C ARG A 174 9.33 -4.54 2.11
N GLN A 175 8.04 -4.79 2.32
CA GLN A 175 7.43 -4.55 3.63
C GLN A 175 8.03 -5.48 4.70
N ARG A 176 8.22 -6.77 4.39
CA ARG A 176 8.88 -7.71 5.33
C ARG A 176 10.31 -7.29 5.68
N LEU A 177 11.07 -6.78 4.71
CA LEU A 177 12.41 -6.26 4.95
C LEU A 177 12.37 -5.04 5.86
N ILE A 178 11.46 -4.09 5.61
CA ILE A 178 11.28 -2.93 6.47
C ILE A 178 10.88 -3.38 7.89
N ASP A 179 9.91 -4.26 8.04
CA ASP A 179 9.42 -4.68 9.37
C ASP A 179 10.48 -5.43 10.19
N LYS A 180 11.30 -6.27 9.55
CA LYS A 180 12.26 -7.13 10.23
C LYS A 180 13.66 -6.52 10.39
N LEU A 181 14.00 -5.46 9.67
CA LEU A 181 15.32 -4.84 9.69
C LEU A 181 15.25 -3.39 10.23
N PRO A 182 15.26 -3.20 11.56
CA PRO A 182 15.08 -1.87 12.18
C PRO A 182 16.15 -0.83 11.80
N TYR A 183 17.36 -1.26 11.46
CA TYR A 183 18.45 -0.35 11.07
C TYR A 183 18.43 0.04 9.59
N VAL A 184 17.35 -0.27 8.88
CA VAL A 184 17.16 0.09 7.47
C VAL A 184 16.01 1.11 7.35
N ASP A 185 16.26 2.23 6.70
CA ASP A 185 15.26 3.28 6.47
C ASP A 185 14.44 3.01 5.22
N LYS A 186 15.14 2.83 4.09
CA LYS A 186 14.49 2.60 2.79
C LYS A 186 14.98 1.32 2.16
N VAL A 187 14.04 0.61 1.56
CA VAL A 187 14.30 -0.63 0.84
C VAL A 187 13.75 -0.51 -0.57
N GLU A 188 14.62 -0.70 -1.55
CA GLU A 188 14.21 -0.87 -2.94
C GLU A 188 14.42 -2.32 -3.34
N VAL A 189 13.34 -2.96 -3.76
CA VAL A 189 13.37 -4.33 -4.26
C VAL A 189 13.00 -4.31 -5.74
N ARG A 190 13.87 -4.85 -6.58
CA ARG A 190 13.66 -4.98 -8.03
C ARG A 190 13.87 -6.40 -8.47
N ARG A 191 13.01 -6.89 -9.34
CA ARG A 191 13.16 -8.19 -9.97
C ARG A 191 13.80 -8.04 -11.34
N ASN A 192 14.90 -8.74 -11.55
CA ASN A 192 15.55 -8.80 -12.86
C ASN A 192 15.26 -10.17 -13.50
N ILE A 193 14.25 -10.17 -14.36
CA ILE A 193 13.74 -11.38 -15.01
C ILE A 193 14.80 -11.98 -15.95
N PHE A 194 15.60 -11.15 -16.61
CA PHE A 194 16.61 -11.61 -17.57
C PHE A 194 17.79 -12.34 -16.90
N THR A 195 18.18 -11.89 -15.72
CA THR A 195 19.28 -12.50 -14.96
C THR A 195 18.78 -13.45 -13.89
N CYS A 196 17.47 -13.65 -13.78
CA CYS A 196 16.82 -14.44 -12.71
C CYS A 196 17.30 -14.03 -11.32
N ALA A 197 17.44 -12.72 -11.10
CA ALA A 197 17.98 -12.14 -9.86
C ALA A 197 16.96 -11.26 -9.17
N LEU A 198 16.97 -11.30 -7.83
CA LEU A 198 16.30 -10.33 -6.96
C LEU A 198 17.34 -9.31 -6.51
N GLU A 199 17.14 -8.05 -6.90
CA GLU A 199 18.00 -6.94 -6.55
C GLU A 199 17.38 -6.23 -5.34
N ILE A 200 18.11 -6.16 -4.22
CA ILE A 200 17.70 -5.53 -2.97
C ILE A 200 18.70 -4.43 -2.68
N ASN A 201 18.25 -3.19 -2.67
CA ASN A 201 19.05 -2.04 -2.28
C ASN A 201 18.54 -1.50 -0.95
N LEU A 202 19.43 -1.41 0.03
CA LEU A 202 19.14 -1.01 1.40
C LEU A 202 19.82 0.32 1.70
N ASN A 203 19.04 1.29 2.20
CA ASN A 203 19.58 2.52 2.73
C ASN A 203 19.54 2.43 4.26
N PRO A 204 20.67 2.67 4.95
CA PRO A 204 20.73 2.62 6.40
C PRO A 204 19.88 3.70 7.05
N ALA A 205 19.29 3.39 8.19
CA ALA A 205 18.64 4.37 9.04
C ALA A 205 19.69 5.15 9.83
N THR A 206 19.52 6.46 9.91
CA THR A 206 20.38 7.35 10.71
C THR A 206 19.77 7.52 12.09
N ALA A 207 20.49 7.11 13.13
CA ALA A 207 20.08 7.34 14.50
C ALA A 207 20.27 8.81 14.88
N ILE A 208 19.28 9.41 15.56
CA ILE A 208 19.33 10.83 15.99
C ILE A 208 19.08 11.02 17.48
N ALA A 209 18.36 10.12 18.14
CA ALA A 209 17.96 10.30 19.52
C ALA A 209 17.97 8.99 20.31
N ASN A 210 18.24 9.10 21.60
CA ASN A 210 18.02 8.07 22.62
C ASN A 210 16.83 8.51 23.49
N VAL A 211 15.67 7.94 23.32
CA VAL A 211 14.51 8.24 24.17
C VAL A 211 14.61 7.43 25.43
N LYS A 212 14.67 8.10 26.59
CA LYS A 212 14.76 7.46 27.88
C LYS A 212 13.38 7.17 28.46
N LYS A 213 13.12 5.88 28.74
CA LYS A 213 11.92 5.45 29.51
C LYS A 213 12.38 4.60 30.68
N ASN A 214 12.04 5.00 31.91
CA ASN A 214 12.52 4.35 33.12
C ASN A 214 14.06 4.24 33.14
N ASN A 215 14.60 3.04 33.11
CA ASN A 215 16.06 2.80 33.16
C ASN A 215 16.61 2.22 31.84
N VAL A 216 15.89 2.36 30.73
CA VAL A 216 16.26 1.89 29.39
C VAL A 216 16.19 3.02 28.39
N TYR A 217 16.91 2.86 27.27
CA TYR A 217 16.95 3.80 26.19
C TYR A 217 16.46 3.13 24.90
N TYR A 218 15.71 3.87 24.12
CA TYR A 218 15.23 3.51 22.78
C TYR A 218 16.00 4.33 21.76
N LEU A 219 16.79 3.68 20.93
CA LEU A 219 17.50 4.34 19.84
C LEU A 219 16.52 4.59 18.69
N VAL A 220 16.37 5.85 18.30
CA VAL A 220 15.38 6.29 17.34
C VAL A 220 16.04 6.93 16.13
N SER A 221 15.55 6.60 14.94
CA SER A 221 15.99 7.15 13.66
C SER A 221 15.34 8.50 13.36
N GLU A 222 15.88 9.19 12.35
CA GLU A 222 15.37 10.47 11.84
C GLU A 222 13.87 10.40 11.44
N ASN A 223 13.39 9.23 11.03
CA ASN A 223 11.99 9.01 10.67
C ASN A 223 11.11 8.56 11.86
N GLY A 224 11.62 8.63 13.09
CA GLY A 224 10.89 8.22 14.29
C GLY A 224 10.81 6.70 14.47
N ARG A 225 11.59 5.91 13.74
CA ARG A 225 11.60 4.46 13.87
C ARG A 225 12.53 4.02 14.99
N ILE A 226 12.08 3.07 15.80
CA ILE A 226 12.89 2.48 16.88
C ILE A 226 13.84 1.48 16.27
N MET A 227 15.11 1.85 16.23
CA MET A 227 16.19 0.98 15.72
C MET A 227 16.53 -0.10 16.73
N ASN A 228 16.60 0.28 18.00
CA ASN A 228 16.88 -0.65 19.10
C ASN A 228 16.07 -0.26 20.33
N ALA A 229 15.40 -1.22 20.93
CA ALA A 229 14.71 -1.08 22.20
C ALA A 229 15.54 -1.70 23.33
N ASN A 230 15.35 -1.22 24.55
CA ASN A 230 15.97 -1.76 25.76
C ASN A 230 17.51 -1.64 25.86
N LEU A 231 18.09 -0.58 25.33
CA LEU A 231 19.50 -0.27 25.55
C LEU A 231 19.73 0.12 27.02
N LYS A 232 20.76 -0.46 27.63
CA LYS A 232 21.17 -0.12 29.00
C LYS A 232 21.96 1.18 29.07
N THR A 233 22.63 1.54 27.99
CA THR A 233 23.43 2.77 27.86
C THR A 233 23.05 3.47 26.56
N PRO A 234 22.92 4.80 26.57
CA PRO A 234 22.60 5.54 25.37
C PRO A 234 23.76 5.50 24.35
N ASP A 235 23.45 5.60 23.08
CA ASP A 235 24.46 5.85 22.05
C ASP A 235 25.02 7.26 22.24
N LYS A 236 26.34 7.36 22.34
CA LYS A 236 27.06 8.63 22.61
C LYS A 236 26.94 9.65 21.49
N LYS A 237 26.57 9.22 20.29
CA LYS A 237 26.41 10.07 19.11
C LYS A 237 25.05 10.72 19.01
N CYS A 238 24.11 10.28 19.83
CA CYS A 238 22.71 10.71 19.75
C CYS A 238 22.31 11.42 21.04
N VAL A 239 21.53 12.49 20.89
CA VAL A 239 20.99 13.23 22.03
C VAL A 239 20.08 12.33 22.89
N VAL A 240 20.09 12.53 24.20
CA VAL A 240 19.17 11.84 25.13
C VAL A 240 17.92 12.68 25.30
N VAL A 241 16.77 12.10 25.02
CA VAL A 241 15.45 12.74 25.23
C VAL A 241 14.82 12.17 26.49
N THR A 242 14.41 13.06 27.39
CA THR A 242 13.71 12.74 28.66
C THR A 242 12.36 13.44 28.71
N GLY A 243 11.44 12.91 29.55
CA GLY A 243 10.10 13.49 29.68
C GLY A 243 9.12 13.09 28.59
N PHE A 244 9.54 12.15 27.73
CA PHE A 244 8.71 11.52 26.71
C PHE A 244 8.54 10.04 27.04
N ASP A 245 7.32 9.57 27.16
CA ASP A 245 7.01 8.19 27.51
C ASP A 245 6.42 7.44 26.30
N PRO A 246 7.22 6.73 25.52
CA PRO A 246 6.72 5.95 24.41
C PRO A 246 5.93 4.74 24.91
N GLU A 247 4.69 4.61 24.48
CA GLU A 247 3.90 3.40 24.67
C GLU A 247 4.32 2.33 23.65
N TYR A 248 4.35 1.06 24.09
CA TYR A 248 4.53 -0.13 23.23
C TYR A 248 5.66 -0.05 22.20
N ALA A 249 6.86 0.19 22.66
CA ALA A 249 8.02 0.38 21.82
C ALA A 249 8.83 -0.91 21.63
N SER A 250 8.74 -1.56 20.48
CA SER A 250 9.59 -2.66 20.05
C SER A 250 10.53 -2.21 18.92
N SER A 251 11.68 -2.90 18.79
CA SER A 251 12.58 -2.63 17.66
C SER A 251 11.86 -2.89 16.34
N GLY A 252 11.91 -1.92 15.43
CA GLY A 252 11.23 -1.93 14.14
C GLY A 252 9.91 -1.17 14.14
N ASP A 253 9.31 -0.88 15.28
CA ASP A 253 8.13 -0.05 15.39
C ASP A 253 8.48 1.43 15.25
N PHE A 254 7.47 2.24 14.97
CA PHE A 254 7.62 3.69 15.04
C PHE A 254 7.35 4.18 16.45
N LEU A 255 8.13 5.16 16.87
CA LEU A 255 7.89 5.83 18.13
C LEU A 255 6.48 6.42 18.09
N SER A 256 5.61 5.90 18.90
CA SER A 256 4.21 6.29 18.98
C SER A 256 3.88 6.64 20.43
N VAL A 257 2.99 7.54 20.58
CA VAL A 257 2.50 7.99 21.89
C VAL A 257 1.19 7.31 22.25
N THR A 258 0.57 6.65 21.28
CA THR A 258 -0.70 5.97 21.45
C THR A 258 -0.64 4.56 20.92
N ASP A 259 -1.45 3.68 21.50
CA ASP A 259 -1.55 2.24 21.20
C ASP A 259 -1.83 1.92 19.70
N GLU A 260 -2.45 2.85 19.00
CA GLU A 260 -2.68 2.77 17.56
C GLU A 260 -1.53 3.40 16.76
N GLY A 261 -0.32 2.95 17.00
CA GLY A 261 0.86 3.34 16.21
C GLY A 261 0.56 3.28 14.72
N SER A 262 0.50 4.45 14.13
CA SER A 262 0.00 4.74 12.79
C SER A 262 0.82 4.07 11.68
N ARG A 263 0.72 2.76 11.53
CA ARG A 263 1.23 2.04 10.34
C ARG A 263 0.37 2.24 9.10
N ASN A 264 -0.87 2.73 9.24
CA ASN A 264 -1.82 2.86 8.16
C ASN A 264 -2.29 4.30 7.97
N MET A 265 -2.28 4.76 6.71
CA MET A 265 -2.88 6.03 6.30
C MET A 265 -4.36 6.15 6.73
N LEU A 266 -5.03 5.00 6.90
CA LEU A 266 -6.40 4.90 7.37
C LEU A 266 -6.53 5.29 8.85
N SER A 267 -5.55 4.95 9.71
CA SER A 267 -5.56 5.34 11.12
C SER A 267 -5.32 6.84 11.29
N LYS A 268 -4.50 7.45 10.43
CA LYS A 268 -4.35 8.92 10.37
C LYS A 268 -5.64 9.62 9.97
N LEU A 269 -6.38 9.07 8.99
CA LEU A 269 -7.68 9.59 8.57
C LEU A 269 -8.76 9.40 9.66
N LEU A 270 -8.78 8.24 10.32
CA LEU A 270 -9.69 7.97 11.42
C LEU A 270 -9.40 8.88 12.65
N ARG A 271 -8.13 9.18 12.91
CA ARG A 271 -7.72 10.13 13.95
C ARG A 271 -8.19 11.55 13.61
N ALA A 272 -8.00 12.01 12.36
CA ALA A 272 -8.51 13.31 11.91
C ALA A 272 -10.05 13.43 12.04
N VAL A 273 -10.78 12.32 11.89
CA VAL A 273 -12.23 12.26 12.10
C VAL A 273 -12.58 12.24 13.59
N LYS A 274 -11.83 11.51 14.44
CA LYS A 274 -12.03 11.49 15.89
C LYS A 274 -11.77 12.86 16.54
N THR A 275 -10.76 13.59 16.09
CA THR A 275 -10.46 14.95 16.57
C THR A 275 -11.63 15.92 16.30
N TYR A 276 -12.47 15.62 15.30
CA TYR A 276 -13.65 16.41 14.99
C TYR A 276 -14.85 16.11 15.94
N ASP A 277 -14.83 14.96 16.63
CA ASP A 277 -15.93 14.50 17.52
C ASP A 277 -15.77 14.94 19.00
N GLY A 278 -14.77 15.79 19.30
CA GLY A 278 -14.64 16.45 20.61
C GLY A 278 -14.35 15.52 21.79
N ILE A 279 -13.67 14.40 21.56
CA ILE A 279 -13.06 13.61 22.64
C ILE A 279 -11.68 14.20 22.88
N ASP A 280 -11.65 15.16 23.78
CA ASP A 280 -10.44 15.80 24.29
C ASP A 280 -9.74 14.86 25.26
N ASP A 281 -8.91 13.96 24.75
CA ASP A 281 -7.81 13.39 25.53
C ASP A 281 -6.67 14.41 25.50
N GLU A 282 -6.69 15.36 26.44
CA GLU A 282 -5.62 16.36 26.63
C GLU A 282 -4.23 15.68 26.71
N ASP A 283 -4.18 14.52 27.35
CA ASP A 283 -2.95 13.71 27.48
C ASP A 283 -2.42 13.21 26.13
N GLU A 284 -3.31 12.76 25.22
CA GLU A 284 -2.91 12.31 23.88
C GLU A 284 -2.41 13.48 23.03
N TYR A 285 -3.04 14.65 23.14
CA TYR A 285 -2.63 15.85 22.44
C TYR A 285 -1.26 16.35 22.91
N GLU A 286 -1.01 16.41 24.22
CA GLU A 286 0.28 16.82 24.78
C GLU A 286 1.40 15.86 24.36
N ALA A 287 1.13 14.57 24.38
CA ALA A 287 2.07 13.55 23.98
C ALA A 287 2.44 13.66 22.49
N GLN A 288 1.46 13.92 21.60
CA GLN A 288 1.72 14.15 20.19
C GLN A 288 2.55 15.42 19.97
N GLN A 289 2.27 16.50 20.71
CA GLN A 289 3.06 17.72 20.65
C GLN A 289 4.49 17.52 21.14
N LYS A 290 4.69 16.76 22.21
CA LYS A 290 6.04 16.37 22.67
C LYS A 290 6.82 15.67 21.58
N TYR A 291 6.18 14.72 20.89
CA TYR A 291 6.80 14.00 19.77
C TYR A 291 7.26 14.96 18.65
N GLU A 292 6.37 15.81 18.16
CA GLU A 292 6.65 16.76 17.10
C GLU A 292 7.74 17.77 17.50
N ASN A 293 7.67 18.28 18.72
CA ASN A 293 8.62 19.24 19.26
C ASN A 293 10.02 18.65 19.38
N VAL A 294 10.17 17.39 19.82
CA VAL A 294 11.49 16.71 19.89
C VAL A 294 12.15 16.67 18.52
N PHE A 295 11.46 16.16 17.50
CA PHE A 295 12.04 16.04 16.16
C PHE A 295 12.36 17.41 15.55
N MET A 296 11.47 18.38 15.76
CA MET A 296 11.72 19.76 15.32
C MET A 296 12.96 20.35 16.01
N LEU A 297 13.11 20.19 17.31
CA LEU A 297 14.25 20.72 18.07
C LEU A 297 15.56 20.06 17.65
N ILE A 298 15.59 18.75 17.45
CA ILE A 298 16.77 18.05 16.94
C ILE A 298 17.18 18.60 15.56
N GLY A 299 16.20 18.81 14.67
CA GLY A 299 16.43 19.45 13.37
C GLY A 299 17.00 20.86 13.51
N LEU A 300 16.39 21.70 14.35
CA LEU A 300 16.86 23.08 14.60
C LEU A 300 18.26 23.12 15.21
N CYS A 301 18.59 22.22 16.15
CA CYS A 301 19.94 22.11 16.70
C CYS A 301 20.96 21.79 15.63
N LYS A 302 20.60 20.94 14.65
CA LYS A 302 21.44 20.62 13.48
C LYS A 302 21.61 21.82 12.57
N ASP A 303 20.54 22.53 12.25
CA ASP A 303 20.55 23.71 11.37
C ASP A 303 21.34 24.88 11.97
N VAL A 304 21.23 25.09 13.28
CA VAL A 304 22.02 26.08 14.02
C VAL A 304 23.49 25.64 14.20
N GLY A 305 23.78 24.34 14.05
CA GLY A 305 25.13 23.78 14.17
C GLY A 305 25.59 23.62 15.62
N ILE A 306 24.68 23.27 16.54
CA ILE A 306 24.96 22.98 17.96
C ILE A 306 24.63 21.54 18.33
N SER A 307 24.17 20.72 17.37
CA SER A 307 23.69 19.36 17.62
C SER A 307 24.72 18.45 18.30
N GLU A 308 26.02 18.62 18.01
CA GLU A 308 27.10 17.80 18.60
C GLU A 308 27.35 18.11 20.08
N HIS A 309 26.92 19.30 20.52
CA HIS A 309 27.07 19.76 21.89
C HIS A 309 25.84 19.53 22.76
N ILE A 310 24.67 19.33 22.14
CA ILE A 310 23.44 19.03 22.88
C ILE A 310 23.43 17.57 23.33
N THR A 311 23.51 17.38 24.63
CA THR A 311 23.60 16.04 25.24
C THR A 311 22.22 15.51 25.70
N THR A 312 21.37 16.42 26.19
CA THR A 312 20.03 16.03 26.67
C THR A 312 18.99 17.06 26.24
N ILE A 313 17.82 16.61 25.87
CA ILE A 313 16.58 17.40 25.69
C ILE A 313 15.57 16.89 26.68
N ASP A 314 15.15 17.74 27.63
CA ASP A 314 14.08 17.47 28.57
C ASP A 314 12.80 18.13 28.07
N ILE A 315 11.81 17.28 27.76
CA ILE A 315 10.48 17.68 27.31
C ILE A 315 9.37 17.19 28.24
N THR A 316 9.67 17.14 29.53
CA THR A 316 8.67 16.76 30.53
C THR A 316 7.41 17.64 30.41
N SER A 317 7.59 18.93 30.11
CA SER A 317 6.50 19.86 29.78
C SER A 317 6.79 20.56 28.46
N ILE A 318 5.78 20.67 27.60
CA ILE A 318 5.87 21.41 26.32
C ILE A 318 6.09 22.91 26.49
N TYR A 319 5.81 23.43 27.69
CA TYR A 319 5.98 24.85 28.04
C TYR A 319 7.29 25.16 28.77
N SER A 320 8.07 24.14 29.15
CA SER A 320 9.31 24.29 29.90
C SER A 320 10.37 23.30 29.42
N ILE A 321 10.74 23.45 28.16
CA ILE A 321 11.75 22.62 27.50
C ILE A 321 13.13 23.06 27.90
N LYS A 322 14.01 22.12 28.23
CA LYS A 322 15.40 22.37 28.61
C LYS A 322 16.36 21.56 27.77
N LEU A 323 17.44 22.19 27.35
CA LEU A 323 18.51 21.52 26.63
C LEU A 323 19.80 21.60 27.46
N THR A 324 20.51 20.49 27.53
CA THR A 324 21.82 20.47 28.20
C THR A 324 22.91 20.52 27.14
N TYR A 325 23.80 21.50 27.25
CA TYR A 325 24.94 21.74 26.37
C TYR A 325 26.23 21.25 27.05
N ASP A 326 26.99 20.37 26.41
CA ASP A 326 28.26 19.75 26.90
C ASP A 326 28.18 19.19 28.30
N ASN A 327 27.01 18.76 28.78
CA ASN A 327 26.77 18.32 30.19
C ASN A 327 27.13 19.38 31.25
N LYS A 328 27.22 20.65 30.88
CA LYS A 328 27.64 21.75 31.76
C LYS A 328 26.63 22.86 31.86
N LEU A 329 26.05 23.26 30.76
CA LEU A 329 25.15 24.39 30.69
C LEU A 329 23.71 23.92 30.37
N THR A 330 22.75 24.46 31.10
CA THR A 330 21.33 24.22 30.82
C THR A 330 20.74 25.44 30.14
N LEU A 331 20.23 25.23 28.92
CA LEU A 331 19.50 26.21 28.14
C LEU A 331 18.00 26.03 28.41
N GLU A 332 17.38 26.98 29.07
CA GLU A 332 15.94 26.99 29.30
C GLU A 332 15.25 27.64 28.10
N LEU A 333 14.69 26.82 27.21
CA LEU A 333 14.04 27.27 25.99
C LEU A 333 12.62 27.78 26.25
N GLY A 334 11.96 27.25 27.30
CA GLY A 334 10.54 27.45 27.54
C GLY A 334 9.72 26.62 26.55
N ASP A 335 8.88 27.29 25.76
CA ASP A 335 8.14 26.66 24.65
C ASP A 335 8.95 26.69 23.35
N VAL A 336 8.41 26.05 22.30
CA VAL A 336 9.03 25.98 20.97
C VAL A 336 8.83 27.24 20.12
N THR A 337 8.12 28.24 20.63
CA THR A 337 7.90 29.50 19.93
C THR A 337 9.25 30.17 19.70
N ASP A 338 9.56 30.55 18.46
CA ASP A 338 10.83 31.16 18.06
C ASP A 338 12.09 30.34 18.46
N ALA A 339 11.97 29.01 18.57
CA ALA A 339 13.05 28.13 19.02
C ALA A 339 14.34 28.32 18.22
N ALA A 340 14.24 28.50 16.91
CA ALA A 340 15.39 28.76 16.04
C ALA A 340 16.17 30.03 16.45
N LEU A 341 15.45 31.11 16.76
CA LEU A 341 16.04 32.38 17.25
C LEU A 341 16.67 32.20 18.62
N LYS A 342 15.95 31.56 19.56
CA LYS A 342 16.43 31.28 20.93
C LYS A 342 17.71 30.47 20.90
N LEU A 343 17.78 29.41 20.07
CA LEU A 343 18.98 28.57 19.90
C LEU A 343 20.14 29.31 19.26
N THR A 344 19.86 30.21 18.28
CA THR A 344 20.89 31.03 17.65
C THR A 344 21.47 32.04 18.63
N VAL A 345 20.64 32.65 19.45
CA VAL A 345 21.07 33.58 20.50
C VAL A 345 21.91 32.84 21.55
N ALA A 346 21.44 31.68 22.01
CA ALA A 346 22.19 30.86 22.96
C ALA A 346 23.57 30.48 22.43
N LYS A 347 23.66 30.02 21.16
CA LYS A 347 24.92 29.75 20.50
C LYS A 347 25.88 30.95 20.55
N ASN A 348 25.39 32.11 20.14
CA ASN A 348 26.20 33.33 20.11
C ASN A 348 26.71 33.74 21.50
N LEU A 349 25.88 33.59 22.55
CA LEU A 349 26.29 33.87 23.93
C LEU A 349 27.36 32.88 24.41
N ILE A 350 27.20 31.59 24.09
CA ILE A 350 28.16 30.55 24.44
C ILE A 350 29.51 30.80 23.74
N GLU A 351 29.50 31.10 22.44
CA GLU A 351 30.71 31.37 21.68
C GLU A 351 31.45 32.60 22.18
N LYS A 352 30.73 33.60 22.72
CA LYS A 352 31.34 34.80 23.34
C LYS A 352 31.77 34.59 24.79
N GLY A 353 31.34 33.50 25.43
CA GLY A 353 31.60 33.27 26.84
C GLY A 353 30.82 34.20 27.79
N GLU A 354 29.67 34.68 27.38
CA GLU A 354 28.79 35.62 28.10
C GLU A 354 27.68 34.87 28.86
N PHE A 355 28.04 33.93 29.76
CA PHE A 355 27.03 33.13 30.53
C PHE A 355 27.52 32.78 31.93
#